data_cc81f9a9c698273e61efb44c5bc3c7f3
#
_entry.id   cc81f9a9c698273e61efb44c5bc3c7f3
#
_cell.length_a   1.000
_cell.length_b   1.000
_cell.length_c   1.000
_cell.angle_alpha   90.00
_cell.angle_beta   90.00
_cell.angle_gamma   90.00
#
_symmetry.space_group_name_H-M   'P 1'
#
loop_
_entity.id
_entity.type
_entity.pdbx_description
1 polymer ?
#
loop_
_entity_poly.entity_id
_entity_poly.type
_entity_poly.pdbx_seq_one_letter_code
_entity_poly.pdbx_strand_id
1 'polypeptide(L)'
;VCSYELKQSAEVLRPQLLEMSKKIRHRGPDWNGVYSDEKAILAHERLSIVDPASGKQPLLSPDGKLILAANGEIYNHQELRKQLKGQYDFKTQSDCEVILALYQEEGPGFVDKLNGIFAFSLYDAEKDEYFVARDHMGVIPLYMGWDEHGTFYVASELKALEGTCTKIELFPPGHYLHSSDGELKRWYSRDWMEYDAVKENETSIEKLREALEAAVHRQLMSDVPYGVLLSGGLDSSITSAVAKKYAEKRIESGDTDGA
;
A
#
# COMPACT_ATOMS: atom_id res chain seq x y z
N VAL A 1 2.30 -11.41 3.47
CA VAL A 1 3.00 -11.75 4.72
C VAL A 1 4.48 -11.62 4.50
N CYS A 2 5.15 -10.89 5.37
CA CYS A 2 6.60 -10.73 5.30
C CYS A 2 7.22 -11.10 6.64
N SER A 3 8.46 -11.57 6.63
CA SER A 3 9.26 -11.83 7.83
C SER A 3 10.68 -11.29 7.69
N TYR A 4 11.22 -10.82 8.80
CA TYR A 4 12.51 -10.17 8.91
C TYR A 4 13.22 -10.60 10.19
N GLU A 5 14.50 -10.30 10.30
CA GLU A 5 15.30 -10.68 11.48
C GLU A 5 15.19 -12.18 11.76
N LEU A 6 15.32 -13.00 10.71
CA LEU A 6 15.12 -14.44 10.80
C LEU A 6 16.04 -15.05 11.88
N LYS A 7 15.46 -15.76 12.83
CA LYS A 7 16.19 -16.46 13.90
C LYS A 7 16.41 -17.95 13.57
N GLN A 8 15.82 -18.40 12.48
CA GLN A 8 16.03 -19.72 11.87
C GLN A 8 16.35 -19.53 10.39
N SER A 9 16.88 -20.56 9.73
CA SER A 9 17.19 -20.45 8.31
C SER A 9 15.94 -20.19 7.47
N ALA A 10 16.09 -19.43 6.38
CA ALA A 10 15.01 -19.17 5.45
C ALA A 10 14.41 -20.46 4.86
N GLU A 11 15.19 -21.53 4.70
CA GLU A 11 14.70 -22.84 4.25
C GLU A 11 13.66 -23.43 5.20
N VAL A 12 13.83 -23.25 6.52
CA VAL A 12 12.90 -23.71 7.55
C VAL A 12 11.66 -22.82 7.61
N LEU A 13 11.83 -21.50 7.57
CA LEU A 13 10.74 -20.54 7.76
C LEU A 13 9.89 -20.36 6.49
N ARG A 14 10.46 -20.52 5.30
CA ARG A 14 9.76 -20.29 4.03
C ARG A 14 8.48 -21.14 3.87
N PRO A 15 8.47 -22.46 4.13
CA PRO A 15 7.22 -23.24 4.08
C PRO A 15 6.16 -22.71 5.03
N GLN A 16 6.53 -22.35 6.26
CA GLN A 16 5.62 -21.78 7.24
C GLN A 16 5.03 -20.46 6.77
N LEU A 17 5.85 -19.55 6.24
CA LEU A 17 5.39 -18.26 5.71
C LEU A 17 4.44 -18.45 4.52
N LEU A 18 4.67 -19.45 3.67
CA LEU A 18 3.75 -19.78 2.57
C LEU A 18 2.39 -20.27 3.08
N GLU A 19 2.34 -21.07 4.15
CA GLU A 19 1.08 -21.47 4.78
C GLU A 19 0.36 -20.26 5.40
N MET A 20 1.11 -19.32 6.02
CA MET A 20 0.55 -18.07 6.51
C MET A 20 -0.06 -17.24 5.37
N SER A 21 0.65 -17.13 4.23
CA SER A 21 0.19 -16.41 3.04
C SER A 21 -1.11 -17.03 2.47
N LYS A 22 -1.19 -18.35 2.40
CA LYS A 22 -2.40 -19.05 1.93
C LYS A 22 -3.65 -18.70 2.73
N LYS A 23 -3.53 -18.40 4.02
CA LYS A 23 -4.67 -17.98 4.88
C LYS A 23 -5.33 -16.70 4.38
N ILE A 24 -4.61 -15.86 3.63
CA ILE A 24 -5.09 -14.58 3.10
C ILE A 24 -5.26 -14.57 1.58
N ARG A 25 -5.23 -15.73 0.91
CA ARG A 25 -5.37 -15.84 -0.55
C ARG A 25 -6.69 -15.29 -1.09
N HIS A 26 -7.76 -15.28 -0.30
CA HIS A 26 -9.04 -14.68 -0.68
C HIS A 26 -8.95 -13.17 -0.95
N ARG A 27 -7.92 -12.48 -0.44
CA ARG A 27 -7.65 -11.06 -0.68
C ARG A 27 -6.96 -10.80 -2.02
N GLY A 28 -6.26 -11.80 -2.55
CA GLY A 28 -5.49 -11.67 -3.77
C GLY A 28 -5.47 -12.99 -4.54
N PRO A 29 -6.58 -13.35 -5.21
CA PRO A 29 -6.73 -14.65 -5.85
C PRO A 29 -6.00 -14.78 -7.20
N ASP A 30 -5.57 -13.67 -7.80
CA ASP A 30 -5.11 -13.62 -9.19
C ASP A 30 -3.68 -14.14 -9.35
N TRP A 31 -2.81 -13.84 -8.39
CA TRP A 31 -1.42 -14.22 -8.44
C TRP A 31 -0.82 -14.35 -7.04
N ASN A 32 0.22 -15.16 -6.90
CA ASN A 32 1.09 -15.12 -5.75
C ASN A 32 2.55 -15.02 -6.18
N GLY A 33 3.35 -14.32 -5.37
CA GLY A 33 4.78 -14.20 -5.56
C GLY A 33 5.52 -14.25 -4.24
N VAL A 34 6.76 -14.70 -4.29
CA VAL A 34 7.60 -14.87 -3.12
C VAL A 34 9.02 -14.41 -3.44
N TYR A 35 9.57 -13.55 -2.61
CA TYR A 35 10.99 -13.29 -2.49
C TYR A 35 11.51 -13.99 -1.22
N SER A 36 12.70 -14.53 -1.27
CA SER A 36 13.35 -15.14 -0.11
C SER A 36 14.86 -15.10 -0.28
N ASP A 37 15.54 -14.59 0.75
CA ASP A 37 16.98 -14.73 0.94
C ASP A 37 17.26 -15.24 2.35
N GLU A 38 18.50 -15.11 2.84
CA GLU A 38 18.91 -15.58 4.16
C GLU A 38 18.38 -14.70 5.31
N LYS A 39 17.87 -13.49 5.02
CA LYS A 39 17.52 -12.45 6.00
C LYS A 39 16.04 -12.09 6.01
N ALA A 40 15.36 -12.22 4.87
CA ALA A 40 13.98 -11.80 4.71
C ALA A 40 13.19 -12.77 3.81
N ILE A 41 11.90 -12.89 4.09
CA ILE A 41 10.97 -13.61 3.22
C ILE A 41 9.72 -12.74 3.04
N LEU A 42 9.36 -12.43 1.79
CA LEU A 42 8.19 -11.65 1.43
C LEU A 42 7.28 -12.50 0.54
N ALA A 43 6.07 -12.79 0.99
CA ALA A 43 5.04 -13.48 0.20
C ALA A 43 3.83 -12.57 0.00
N HIS A 44 3.41 -12.42 -1.25
CA HIS A 44 2.31 -11.55 -1.64
C HIS A 44 1.23 -12.33 -2.38
N GLU A 45 -0.02 -12.17 -1.94
CA GLU A 45 -1.23 -12.61 -2.64
C GLU A 45 -1.83 -11.39 -3.33
N ARG A 46 -1.91 -11.39 -4.67
CA ARG A 46 -2.24 -10.22 -5.48
C ARG A 46 -3.68 -10.23 -5.98
N LEU A 47 -4.37 -9.10 -5.79
CA LEU A 47 -5.53 -8.68 -6.55
C LEU A 47 -5.08 -7.66 -7.59
N SER A 48 -5.24 -7.95 -8.88
CA SER A 48 -4.66 -7.15 -9.97
C SER A 48 -5.66 -6.09 -10.41
N ILE A 49 -5.43 -4.83 -10.04
CA ILE A 49 -6.28 -3.66 -10.38
C ILE A 49 -5.54 -2.74 -11.34
N VAL A 50 -4.31 -2.35 -11.01
CA VAL A 50 -3.43 -1.55 -11.86
C VAL A 50 -2.31 -2.46 -12.38
N ASP A 51 -2.04 -2.35 -13.69
CA ASP A 51 -1.04 -3.15 -14.41
C ASP A 51 -1.19 -4.67 -14.17
N PRO A 52 -2.29 -5.30 -14.58
CA PRO A 52 -2.46 -6.75 -14.42
C PRO A 52 -1.35 -7.56 -15.08
N ALA A 53 -0.77 -7.05 -16.17
CA ALA A 53 0.19 -7.79 -16.99
C ALA A 53 1.60 -7.81 -16.39
N SER A 54 2.15 -6.68 -15.95
CA SER A 54 3.56 -6.57 -15.52
C SER A 54 3.76 -6.28 -14.04
N GLY A 55 2.77 -5.79 -13.31
CA GLY A 55 2.85 -5.40 -11.90
C GLY A 55 2.89 -6.56 -10.91
N LYS A 56 3.60 -7.66 -11.23
CA LYS A 56 3.75 -8.82 -10.34
C LYS A 56 4.50 -8.43 -9.06
N GLN A 57 3.97 -8.87 -7.91
CA GLN A 57 4.59 -8.60 -6.61
C GLN A 57 5.19 -9.88 -5.99
N PRO A 58 6.23 -9.77 -5.14
CA PRO A 58 6.92 -8.53 -4.75
C PRO A 58 7.56 -7.81 -5.93
N LEU A 59 7.48 -6.45 -5.94
CA LEU A 59 8.16 -5.61 -6.91
C LEU A 59 9.65 -5.48 -6.54
N LEU A 60 10.51 -5.40 -7.55
CA LEU A 60 11.95 -5.21 -7.37
C LEU A 60 12.39 -3.91 -8.02
N SER A 61 13.34 -3.21 -7.37
CA SER A 61 14.06 -2.11 -8.01
C SER A 61 14.85 -2.59 -9.23
N PRO A 62 15.26 -1.70 -10.15
CA PRO A 62 16.01 -2.07 -11.35
C PRO A 62 17.29 -2.86 -11.09
N ASP A 63 17.95 -2.61 -9.96
CA ASP A 63 19.16 -3.30 -9.50
C ASP A 63 18.88 -4.55 -8.65
N GLY A 64 17.61 -4.82 -8.33
CA GLY A 64 17.15 -5.96 -7.55
C GLY A 64 17.43 -5.88 -6.04
N LYS A 65 17.89 -4.73 -5.53
CA LYS A 65 18.27 -4.57 -4.12
C LYS A 65 17.12 -4.17 -3.21
N LEU A 66 16.13 -3.46 -3.73
CA LEU A 66 14.91 -3.12 -2.99
C LEU A 66 13.77 -4.04 -3.41
N ILE A 67 13.11 -4.61 -2.43
CA ILE A 67 12.03 -5.58 -2.60
C ILE A 67 10.79 -5.05 -1.89
N LEU A 68 9.66 -4.91 -2.61
CA LEU A 68 8.43 -4.32 -2.10
C LEU A 68 7.25 -5.28 -2.20
N ALA A 69 6.60 -5.51 -1.07
CA ALA A 69 5.27 -6.11 -1.00
C ALA A 69 4.26 -5.03 -0.56
N ALA A 70 3.40 -4.58 -1.45
CA ALA A 70 2.43 -3.52 -1.20
C ALA A 70 1.00 -4.01 -1.43
N ASN A 71 0.12 -3.75 -0.46
CA ASN A 71 -1.31 -3.92 -0.57
C ASN A 71 -1.95 -2.52 -0.52
N GLY A 72 -2.59 -2.10 -1.59
CA GLY A 72 -3.21 -0.78 -1.68
C GLY A 72 -3.07 -0.15 -3.05
N GLU A 73 -3.40 1.13 -3.11
CA GLU A 73 -3.44 1.94 -4.33
C GLU A 73 -2.83 3.32 -4.08
N ILE A 74 -1.93 3.76 -4.94
CA ILE A 74 -1.27 5.07 -4.88
C ILE A 74 -1.88 5.96 -5.96
N TYR A 75 -2.86 6.76 -5.61
CA TYR A 75 -3.67 7.55 -6.55
C TYR A 75 -2.89 8.60 -7.33
N ASN A 76 -1.83 9.16 -6.74
CA ASN A 76 -1.00 10.17 -7.38
C ASN A 76 0.26 9.60 -8.06
N HIS A 77 0.31 8.30 -8.32
CA HIS A 77 1.51 7.64 -8.86
C HIS A 77 2.00 8.24 -10.19
N GLN A 78 1.09 8.66 -11.06
CA GLN A 78 1.45 9.25 -12.35
C GLN A 78 2.18 10.60 -12.20
N GLU A 79 1.76 11.41 -11.22
CA GLU A 79 2.42 12.68 -10.91
C GLU A 79 3.82 12.44 -10.32
N LEU A 80 3.92 11.48 -9.40
CA LEU A 80 5.19 11.07 -8.80
C LEU A 80 6.16 10.51 -9.85
N ARG A 81 5.67 9.67 -10.77
CA ARG A 81 6.48 9.16 -11.91
C ARG A 81 7.03 10.29 -12.78
N LYS A 82 6.23 11.33 -13.05
CA LYS A 82 6.70 12.49 -13.83
C LYS A 82 7.80 13.25 -13.10
N GLN A 83 7.70 13.43 -11.80
CA GLN A 83 8.71 14.10 -10.96
C GLN A 83 10.02 13.31 -10.92
N LEU A 84 9.94 11.97 -10.87
CA LEU A 84 11.08 11.05 -10.80
C LEU A 84 11.63 10.66 -12.18
N LYS A 85 11.13 11.26 -13.26
CA LYS A 85 11.57 10.94 -14.63
C LYS A 85 13.05 11.23 -14.83
N GLY A 86 13.80 10.18 -15.21
CA GLY A 86 15.26 10.25 -15.41
C GLY A 86 16.08 9.97 -14.14
N GLN A 87 15.45 9.84 -12.98
CA GLN A 87 16.09 9.46 -11.72
C GLN A 87 15.89 7.95 -11.42
N TYR A 88 14.76 7.39 -11.84
CA TYR A 88 14.43 5.98 -11.64
C TYR A 88 13.94 5.33 -12.95
N ASP A 89 14.40 4.11 -13.22
CA ASP A 89 14.04 3.31 -14.40
C ASP A 89 12.87 2.36 -14.08
N PHE A 90 11.65 2.88 -14.19
CA PHE A 90 10.42 2.12 -13.92
C PHE A 90 10.31 0.87 -14.81
N LYS A 91 10.11 -0.28 -14.22
CA LYS A 91 10.01 -1.59 -14.90
C LYS A 91 8.58 -2.02 -15.18
N THR A 92 7.61 -1.50 -14.44
CA THR A 92 6.19 -1.82 -14.54
C THR A 92 5.35 -0.57 -14.68
N GLN A 93 4.06 -0.74 -14.93
CA GLN A 93 3.09 0.36 -14.83
C GLN A 93 2.34 0.36 -13.48
N SER A 94 2.72 -0.55 -12.57
CA SER A 94 2.12 -0.61 -11.23
C SER A 94 2.25 0.74 -10.52
N ASP A 95 1.16 1.21 -9.94
CA ASP A 95 1.10 2.41 -9.12
C ASP A 95 2.03 2.31 -7.90
N CYS A 96 2.18 1.11 -7.32
CA CYS A 96 3.00 0.86 -6.15
C CYS A 96 4.51 0.95 -6.42
N GLU A 97 4.98 0.87 -7.68
CA GLU A 97 6.41 0.95 -7.98
C GLU A 97 7.03 2.31 -7.62
N VAL A 98 6.22 3.39 -7.53
CA VAL A 98 6.71 4.69 -7.08
C VAL A 98 7.25 4.67 -5.65
N ILE A 99 6.82 3.71 -4.82
CA ILE A 99 7.33 3.53 -3.46
C ILE A 99 8.82 3.17 -3.48
N LEU A 100 9.23 2.26 -4.38
CA LEU A 100 10.65 1.91 -4.56
C LEU A 100 11.46 3.11 -5.02
N ALA A 101 10.95 3.84 -6.01
CA ALA A 101 11.63 5.01 -6.55
C ALA A 101 11.81 6.13 -5.51
N LEU A 102 10.76 6.44 -4.76
CA LEU A 102 10.81 7.45 -3.70
C LEU A 102 11.72 7.03 -2.54
N TYR A 103 11.68 5.76 -2.13
CA TYR A 103 12.57 5.27 -1.07
C TYR A 103 14.04 5.36 -1.48
N GLN A 104 14.37 5.04 -2.72
CA GLN A 104 15.73 5.16 -3.26
C GLN A 104 16.23 6.60 -3.24
N GLU A 105 15.38 7.58 -3.61
CA GLU A 105 15.76 8.98 -3.71
C GLU A 105 15.79 9.71 -2.36
N GLU A 106 14.86 9.41 -1.46
CA GLU A 106 14.58 10.23 -0.28
C GLU A 106 14.70 9.48 1.05
N GLY A 107 14.84 8.14 1.00
CA GLY A 107 14.76 7.31 2.20
C GLY A 107 13.36 7.36 2.85
N PRO A 108 13.24 7.05 4.16
CA PRO A 108 11.93 6.86 4.83
C PRO A 108 11.00 8.07 4.85
N GLY A 109 11.51 9.28 4.60
CA GLY A 109 10.74 10.53 4.67
C GLY A 109 9.70 10.73 3.57
N PHE A 110 9.69 9.91 2.54
CA PHE A 110 8.82 10.08 1.38
C PHE A 110 7.33 9.79 1.63
N VAL A 111 6.99 9.07 2.69
CA VAL A 111 5.63 8.49 2.88
C VAL A 111 4.54 9.57 2.85
N ASP A 112 4.82 10.78 3.33
CA ASP A 112 3.86 11.90 3.30
C ASP A 112 3.53 12.42 1.88
N LYS A 113 4.31 12.05 0.88
CA LYS A 113 4.04 12.36 -0.54
C LYS A 113 3.00 11.43 -1.17
N LEU A 114 2.77 10.27 -0.56
CA LEU A 114 1.83 9.29 -1.08
C LEU A 114 0.38 9.73 -0.82
N ASN A 115 -0.41 9.81 -1.87
CA ASN A 115 -1.86 9.95 -1.78
C ASN A 115 -2.49 8.61 -2.17
N GLY A 116 -3.02 7.87 -1.18
CA GLY A 116 -3.53 6.54 -1.43
C GLY A 116 -4.05 5.84 -0.17
N ILE A 117 -4.52 4.64 -0.35
CA ILE A 117 -4.78 3.66 0.70
C ILE A 117 -3.71 2.58 0.58
N PHE A 118 -2.95 2.31 1.63
CA PHE A 118 -1.84 1.37 1.53
C PHE A 118 -1.39 0.79 2.87
N ALA A 119 -0.88 -0.41 2.77
CA ALA A 119 0.02 -1.00 3.74
C ALA A 119 1.12 -1.74 2.96
N PHE A 120 2.36 -1.39 3.20
CA PHE A 120 3.46 -2.00 2.48
C PHE A 120 4.63 -2.35 3.39
N SER A 121 5.43 -3.28 2.88
CA SER A 121 6.67 -3.70 3.50
C SER A 121 7.75 -3.73 2.42
N LEU A 122 8.81 -2.98 2.63
CA LEU A 122 9.97 -2.86 1.76
C LEU A 122 11.19 -3.43 2.46
N TYR A 123 11.99 -4.18 1.74
CA TYR A 123 13.27 -4.72 2.22
C TYR A 123 14.41 -4.20 1.36
N ASP A 124 15.44 -3.66 2.00
CA ASP A 124 16.70 -3.26 1.39
C ASP A 124 17.72 -4.37 1.65
N ALA A 125 17.95 -5.21 0.64
CA ALA A 125 18.85 -6.36 0.74
C ALA A 125 20.33 -5.96 0.82
N GLU A 126 20.70 -4.74 0.40
CA GLU A 126 22.07 -4.25 0.52
C GLU A 126 22.41 -3.82 1.93
N LYS A 127 21.46 -3.20 2.62
CA LYS A 127 21.64 -2.73 4.01
C LYS A 127 21.17 -3.72 5.07
N ASP A 128 20.44 -4.77 4.65
CA ASP A 128 19.72 -5.68 5.57
C ASP A 128 18.74 -4.90 6.47
N GLU A 129 17.99 -3.97 5.86
CA GLU A 129 17.02 -3.12 6.53
C GLU A 129 15.61 -3.34 5.98
N TYR A 130 14.59 -3.18 6.81
CA TYR A 130 13.20 -3.18 6.36
C TYR A 130 12.50 -1.89 6.74
N PHE A 131 11.51 -1.55 5.92
CA PHE A 131 10.67 -0.39 6.09
C PHE A 131 9.20 -0.78 5.90
N VAL A 132 8.39 -0.57 6.92
CA VAL A 132 6.97 -0.90 6.94
C VAL A 132 6.17 0.38 7.15
N ALA A 133 5.14 0.61 6.34
CA ALA A 133 4.28 1.78 6.51
C ALA A 133 2.81 1.46 6.23
N ARG A 134 1.92 2.25 6.85
CA ARG A 134 0.48 2.13 6.69
C ARG A 134 -0.16 3.49 6.47
N ASP A 135 -1.20 3.53 5.63
CA ASP A 135 -1.96 4.74 5.32
C ASP A 135 -2.53 5.41 6.58
N HIS A 136 -2.81 6.70 6.47
CA HIS A 136 -3.19 7.53 7.60
C HIS A 136 -4.57 7.21 8.19
N MET A 137 -5.49 6.65 7.41
CA MET A 137 -6.81 6.21 7.86
C MET A 137 -6.81 4.75 8.32
N GLY A 138 -5.78 3.98 7.92
CA GLY A 138 -5.72 2.54 8.16
C GLY A 138 -6.77 1.77 7.39
N VAL A 139 -7.12 2.23 6.19
CA VAL A 139 -8.08 1.54 5.29
C VAL A 139 -7.57 0.15 4.98
N ILE A 140 -6.28 0.04 4.67
CA ILE A 140 -5.63 -1.25 4.50
C ILE A 140 -5.23 -1.79 5.87
N PRO A 141 -5.70 -2.98 6.27
CA PRO A 141 -5.31 -3.58 7.55
C PRO A 141 -3.86 -4.04 7.53
N LEU A 142 -3.19 -3.88 8.66
CA LEU A 142 -1.82 -4.36 8.87
C LEU A 142 -1.61 -4.72 10.33
N TYR A 143 -1.01 -5.89 10.55
CA TYR A 143 -0.63 -6.43 11.85
C TYR A 143 0.86 -6.75 11.86
N MET A 144 1.48 -6.63 13.01
CA MET A 144 2.85 -7.04 13.26
C MET A 144 2.88 -8.07 14.39
N GLY A 145 3.86 -8.97 14.35
CA GLY A 145 3.98 -10.02 15.36
C GLY A 145 5.37 -10.58 15.46
N TRP A 146 5.62 -11.30 16.55
CA TRP A 146 6.88 -11.95 16.85
C TRP A 146 6.63 -13.40 17.26
N ASP A 147 7.43 -14.32 16.75
CA ASP A 147 7.40 -15.71 17.19
C ASP A 147 8.17 -15.90 18.51
N GLU A 148 8.19 -17.12 19.01
CA GLU A 148 8.89 -17.48 20.25
C GLU A 148 10.41 -17.27 20.19
N HIS A 149 10.98 -17.21 18.98
CA HIS A 149 12.40 -16.99 18.74
C HIS A 149 12.76 -15.51 18.54
N GLY A 150 11.75 -14.65 18.38
CA GLY A 150 11.90 -13.22 18.11
C GLY A 150 12.03 -12.86 16.64
N THR A 151 11.68 -13.74 15.70
CA THR A 151 11.52 -13.39 14.28
C THR A 151 10.35 -12.43 14.14
N PHE A 152 10.53 -11.35 13.39
CA PHE A 152 9.52 -10.33 13.16
C PHE A 152 8.69 -10.63 11.91
N TYR A 153 7.37 -10.50 12.03
CA TYR A 153 6.40 -10.73 10.96
C TYR A 153 5.46 -9.56 10.78
N VAL A 154 5.04 -9.30 9.54
CA VAL A 154 3.92 -8.41 9.21
C VAL A 154 2.94 -9.10 8.28
N ALA A 155 1.64 -8.86 8.46
CA ALA A 155 0.59 -9.42 7.62
C ALA A 155 -0.63 -8.52 7.56
N SER A 156 -1.39 -8.60 6.45
CA SER A 156 -2.63 -7.83 6.29
C SER A 156 -3.75 -8.30 7.21
N GLU A 157 -3.75 -9.55 7.66
CA GLU A 157 -4.79 -10.08 8.55
C GLU A 157 -4.19 -10.85 9.73
N LEU A 158 -4.79 -10.63 10.91
CA LEU A 158 -4.38 -11.26 12.17
C LEU A 158 -4.30 -12.79 12.05
N LYS A 159 -5.28 -13.43 11.40
CA LYS A 159 -5.30 -14.89 11.24
C LYS A 159 -4.09 -15.47 10.51
N ALA A 160 -3.38 -14.66 9.71
CA ALA A 160 -2.14 -15.11 9.10
C ALA A 160 -1.04 -15.32 10.13
N LEU A 161 -1.01 -14.52 11.19
CA LEU A 161 -0.02 -14.58 12.27
C LEU A 161 -0.36 -15.58 13.37
N GLU A 162 -1.65 -15.93 13.52
CA GLU A 162 -2.13 -16.89 14.52
C GLU A 162 -1.48 -18.26 14.35
N GLY A 163 -1.05 -18.83 15.46
CA GLY A 163 -0.38 -20.13 15.55
C GLY A 163 1.11 -20.08 15.19
N THR A 164 1.62 -18.92 14.75
CA THR A 164 3.04 -18.67 14.51
C THR A 164 3.59 -17.65 15.52
N CYS A 165 2.93 -16.52 15.65
CA CYS A 165 3.38 -15.45 16.54
C CYS A 165 2.84 -15.64 17.97
N THR A 166 3.68 -15.43 18.95
CA THR A 166 3.34 -15.41 20.38
C THR A 166 2.86 -14.03 20.83
N LYS A 167 3.27 -12.99 20.13
CA LYS A 167 2.83 -11.61 20.34
C LYS A 167 2.35 -11.04 18.99
N ILE A 168 1.16 -10.45 18.98
CA ILE A 168 0.58 -9.82 17.79
C ILE A 168 0.03 -8.47 18.19
N GLU A 169 0.32 -7.44 17.40
CA GLU A 169 -0.12 -6.08 17.58
C GLU A 169 -0.70 -5.51 16.28
N LEU A 170 -1.65 -4.59 16.40
CA LEU A 170 -2.12 -3.81 15.26
C LEU A 170 -1.05 -2.78 14.89
N PHE A 171 -0.66 -2.74 13.62
CA PHE A 171 0.20 -1.66 13.12
C PHE A 171 -0.62 -0.36 13.04
N PRO A 172 -0.22 0.72 13.74
CA PRO A 172 -1.05 1.91 13.86
C PRO A 172 -1.17 2.67 12.52
N PRO A 173 -2.36 3.23 12.18
CA PRO A 173 -2.55 4.10 11.02
C PRO A 173 -1.64 5.34 11.07
N GLY A 174 -1.17 5.78 9.90
CA GLY A 174 -0.35 6.98 9.78
C GLY A 174 1.06 6.86 10.37
N HIS A 175 1.53 5.62 10.55
CA HIS A 175 2.86 5.35 11.08
C HIS A 175 3.72 4.56 10.09
N TYR A 176 5.00 4.61 10.32
CA TYR A 176 5.99 3.71 9.74
C TYR A 176 6.92 3.15 10.81
N LEU A 177 7.55 2.04 10.47
CA LEU A 177 8.62 1.40 11.22
C LEU A 177 9.80 1.21 10.28
N HIS A 178 10.98 1.71 10.65
CA HIS A 178 12.24 1.44 9.97
C HIS A 178 13.16 0.65 10.90
N SER A 179 13.75 -0.42 10.40
CA SER A 179 14.55 -1.32 11.23
C SER A 179 15.81 -0.68 11.80
N SER A 180 16.35 0.37 11.16
CA SER A 180 17.56 1.05 11.63
C SER A 180 17.43 1.69 13.02
N ASP A 181 16.23 2.09 13.41
CA ASP A 181 15.94 2.64 14.74
C ASP A 181 14.93 1.80 15.53
N GLY A 182 14.17 0.95 14.87
CA GLY A 182 13.20 0.04 15.50
C GLY A 182 12.01 0.72 16.16
N GLU A 183 11.79 2.00 15.89
CA GLU A 183 10.73 2.79 16.50
C GLU A 183 9.57 3.03 15.54
N LEU A 184 8.33 2.92 16.06
CA LEU A 184 7.13 3.36 15.34
C LEU A 184 7.08 4.88 15.33
N LYS A 185 7.14 5.46 14.12
CA LYS A 185 7.07 6.90 13.91
C LYS A 185 5.82 7.30 13.20
N ARG A 186 5.14 8.33 13.72
CA ARG A 186 3.99 8.93 13.06
C ARG A 186 4.49 9.83 11.92
N TRP A 187 4.08 9.51 10.67
CA TRP A 187 4.40 10.32 9.51
C TRP A 187 3.28 11.29 9.12
N TYR A 188 2.03 10.97 9.51
CA TYR A 188 0.87 11.79 9.16
C TYR A 188 0.55 12.79 10.26
N SER A 189 0.70 14.07 9.97
CA SER A 189 0.30 15.18 10.83
C SER A 189 -0.27 16.31 9.97
N ARG A 190 -1.42 16.84 10.35
CA ARG A 190 -2.12 17.92 9.63
C ARG A 190 -2.73 18.89 10.65
N ASP A 191 -2.82 20.16 10.25
CA ASP A 191 -3.32 21.24 11.13
C ASP A 191 -4.72 20.96 11.68
N TRP A 192 -5.60 20.33 10.90
CA TRP A 192 -6.96 20.00 11.33
C TRP A 192 -7.03 18.99 12.49
N MET A 193 -5.94 18.36 12.85
CA MET A 193 -5.86 17.49 14.03
C MET A 193 -5.84 18.30 15.33
N GLU A 194 -5.52 19.60 15.24
CA GLU A 194 -5.52 20.55 16.35
C GLU A 194 -6.65 21.55 16.16
N TYR A 195 -7.67 21.50 17.02
CA TYR A 195 -8.85 22.35 16.90
C TYR A 195 -8.51 23.83 16.84
N ASP A 196 -7.58 24.30 17.67
CA ASP A 196 -7.18 25.71 17.73
C ASP A 196 -6.52 26.20 16.43
N ALA A 197 -5.90 25.33 15.67
CA ALA A 197 -5.28 25.68 14.39
C ALA A 197 -6.31 25.91 13.27
N VAL A 198 -7.54 25.40 13.41
CA VAL A 198 -8.54 25.42 12.32
C VAL A 198 -9.88 26.04 12.72
N LYS A 199 -10.09 26.42 13.97
CA LYS A 199 -11.38 26.91 14.49
C LYS A 199 -11.90 28.19 13.79
N GLU A 200 -10.99 28.98 13.19
CA GLU A 200 -11.32 30.20 12.46
C GLU A 200 -11.39 29.97 10.93
N ASN A 201 -11.20 28.73 10.47
CA ASN A 201 -11.24 28.44 9.04
C ASN A 201 -12.67 28.51 8.51
N GLU A 202 -12.84 29.29 7.45
CA GLU A 202 -14.10 29.36 6.71
C GLU A 202 -14.18 28.26 5.65
N THR A 203 -15.36 27.69 5.51
CA THR A 203 -15.64 26.74 4.43
C THR A 203 -16.88 27.15 3.65
N SER A 204 -17.00 26.65 2.40
CA SER A 204 -18.21 26.81 1.61
C SER A 204 -18.69 25.44 1.10
N ILE A 205 -19.97 25.37 0.76
CA ILE A 205 -20.58 24.16 0.17
C ILE A 205 -19.90 23.82 -1.15
N GLU A 206 -19.53 24.84 -1.94
CA GLU A 206 -18.85 24.69 -3.23
C GLU A 206 -17.47 24.04 -3.04
N LYS A 207 -16.65 24.55 -2.12
CA LYS A 207 -15.33 23.95 -1.81
C LYS A 207 -15.46 22.52 -1.31
N LEU A 208 -16.45 22.23 -0.45
CA LEU A 208 -16.71 20.89 0.03
C LEU A 208 -17.10 19.94 -1.11
N ARG A 209 -17.97 20.38 -2.01
CA ARG A 209 -18.37 19.63 -3.20
C ARG A 209 -17.18 19.33 -4.11
N GLU A 210 -16.37 20.35 -4.42
CA GLU A 210 -15.18 20.19 -5.26
C GLU A 210 -14.19 19.20 -4.65
N ALA A 211 -13.94 19.28 -3.34
CA ALA A 211 -13.06 18.39 -2.63
C ALA A 211 -13.57 16.93 -2.66
N LEU A 212 -14.89 16.74 -2.47
CA LEU A 212 -15.51 15.41 -2.53
C LEU A 212 -15.45 14.83 -3.96
N GLU A 213 -15.80 15.63 -4.97
CA GLU A 213 -15.72 15.20 -6.37
C GLU A 213 -14.28 14.83 -6.76
N ALA A 214 -13.29 15.61 -6.35
CA ALA A 214 -11.88 15.33 -6.59
C ALA A 214 -11.41 14.07 -5.85
N ALA A 215 -11.89 13.85 -4.61
CA ALA A 215 -11.55 12.65 -3.84
C ALA A 215 -12.09 11.39 -4.50
N VAL A 216 -13.33 11.39 -4.97
CA VAL A 216 -13.91 10.24 -5.70
C VAL A 216 -13.17 10.04 -7.02
N HIS A 217 -12.97 11.10 -7.81
CA HIS A 217 -12.34 11.02 -9.13
C HIS A 217 -10.96 10.36 -9.10
N ARG A 218 -10.08 10.78 -8.17
CA ARG A 218 -8.73 10.22 -8.07
C ARG A 218 -8.70 8.73 -7.72
N GLN A 219 -9.79 8.22 -7.11
CA GLN A 219 -9.92 6.81 -6.73
C GLN A 219 -10.52 5.93 -7.84
N LEU A 220 -10.91 6.51 -8.98
CA LEU A 220 -11.45 5.77 -10.12
C LEU A 220 -10.36 5.21 -11.06
N MET A 221 -9.10 5.30 -10.68
CA MET A 221 -8.01 4.71 -11.45
C MET A 221 -8.12 3.17 -11.40
N SER A 222 -8.16 2.54 -12.56
CA SER A 222 -8.23 1.08 -12.70
C SER A 222 -7.97 0.69 -14.13
N ASP A 223 -7.20 -0.39 -14.34
CA ASP A 223 -7.00 -1.02 -15.65
C ASP A 223 -7.95 -2.21 -15.87
N VAL A 224 -8.86 -2.43 -14.91
CA VAL A 224 -9.90 -3.46 -14.96
C VAL A 224 -11.28 -2.85 -14.74
N PRO A 225 -12.36 -3.46 -15.22
CA PRO A 225 -13.72 -2.99 -14.96
C PRO A 225 -14.01 -2.86 -13.47
N TYR A 226 -14.64 -1.76 -13.07
CA TYR A 226 -15.06 -1.52 -11.69
C TYR A 226 -16.56 -1.23 -11.61
N GLY A 227 -17.11 -1.42 -10.43
CA GLY A 227 -18.49 -1.10 -10.11
C GLY A 227 -18.61 -0.30 -8.82
N VAL A 228 -19.78 0.31 -8.62
CA VAL A 228 -20.11 1.00 -7.39
C VAL A 228 -21.19 0.26 -6.62
N LEU A 229 -21.03 0.18 -5.29
CA LEU A 229 -22.04 -0.40 -4.40
C LEU A 229 -23.03 0.70 -4.01
N LEU A 230 -24.27 0.57 -4.50
CA LEU A 230 -25.36 1.50 -4.22
C LEU A 230 -26.29 0.93 -3.16
N SER A 231 -26.12 1.32 -1.91
CA SER A 231 -26.96 0.89 -0.79
C SER A 231 -28.30 1.63 -0.67
N GLY A 232 -28.48 2.72 -1.45
CA GLY A 232 -29.63 3.61 -1.36
C GLY A 232 -29.52 4.72 -0.30
N GLY A 233 -28.44 4.76 0.46
CA GLY A 233 -28.11 5.86 1.38
C GLY A 233 -27.58 7.09 0.66
N LEU A 234 -27.50 8.23 1.37
CA LEU A 234 -27.02 9.50 0.82
C LEU A 234 -25.58 9.37 0.28
N ASP A 235 -24.66 8.85 1.08
CA ASP A 235 -23.24 8.77 0.75
C ASP A 235 -22.98 7.91 -0.48
N SER A 236 -23.56 6.70 -0.53
CA SER A 236 -23.43 5.81 -1.67
C SER A 236 -24.05 6.40 -2.95
N SER A 237 -25.16 7.14 -2.81
CA SER A 237 -25.82 7.80 -3.95
C SER A 237 -24.96 8.93 -4.52
N ILE A 238 -24.38 9.77 -3.66
CA ILE A 238 -23.47 10.84 -4.07
C ILE A 238 -22.22 10.26 -4.74
N THR A 239 -21.58 9.28 -4.12
CA THR A 239 -20.38 8.62 -4.67
C THR A 239 -20.67 8.01 -6.03
N SER A 240 -21.81 7.30 -6.18
CA SER A 240 -22.22 6.70 -7.46
C SER A 240 -22.51 7.76 -8.54
N ALA A 241 -23.13 8.88 -8.17
CA ALA A 241 -23.41 9.97 -9.10
C ALA A 241 -22.13 10.63 -9.62
N VAL A 242 -21.15 10.84 -8.73
CA VAL A 242 -19.83 11.37 -9.12
C VAL A 242 -19.08 10.38 -10.00
N ALA A 243 -19.04 9.09 -9.61
CA ALA A 243 -18.39 8.05 -10.43
C ALA A 243 -18.98 7.98 -11.83
N LYS A 244 -20.32 8.00 -11.97
CA LYS A 244 -21.02 8.05 -13.26
C LYS A 244 -20.58 9.25 -14.09
N LYS A 245 -20.56 10.46 -13.51
CA LYS A 245 -20.15 11.70 -14.20
C LYS A 245 -18.76 11.57 -14.84
N TYR A 246 -17.82 10.93 -14.14
CA TYR A 246 -16.45 10.76 -14.66
C TYR A 246 -16.34 9.60 -15.65
N ALA A 247 -17.10 8.51 -15.47
CA ALA A 247 -17.17 7.43 -16.44
C ALA A 247 -17.73 7.90 -17.79
N GLU A 248 -18.78 8.73 -17.79
CA GLU A 248 -19.34 9.34 -19.02
C GLU A 248 -18.31 10.20 -19.74
N LYS A 249 -17.58 11.06 -19.01
CA LYS A 249 -16.49 11.89 -19.58
C LYS A 249 -15.37 11.05 -20.20
N ARG A 250 -15.02 9.95 -19.59
CA ARG A 250 -14.00 9.01 -20.08
C ARG A 250 -14.42 8.40 -21.41
N ILE A 251 -15.66 7.94 -21.50
CA ILE A 251 -16.25 7.42 -22.75
C ILE A 251 -16.26 8.49 -23.85
N GLU A 252 -16.70 9.71 -23.54
CA GLU A 252 -16.74 10.84 -24.48
C GLU A 252 -15.35 11.24 -24.98
N SER A 253 -14.32 11.12 -24.15
CA SER A 253 -12.92 11.39 -24.54
C SER A 253 -12.27 10.28 -25.38
N GLY A 254 -12.96 9.15 -25.57
CA GLY A 254 -12.42 7.99 -26.31
C GLY A 254 -11.38 7.20 -25.53
N ASP A 255 -11.24 7.45 -24.23
CA ASP A 255 -10.40 6.69 -23.33
C ASP A 255 -11.10 5.37 -22.97
N THR A 256 -10.74 4.30 -23.69
CA THR A 256 -11.32 2.96 -23.52
C THR A 256 -10.46 2.04 -22.67
N ASP A 257 -9.31 2.52 -22.16
CA ASP A 257 -8.45 1.73 -21.30
C ASP A 257 -9.14 1.49 -19.96
N GLY A 258 -9.44 0.23 -19.67
CA GLY A 258 -10.11 -0.22 -18.44
C GLY A 258 -11.65 -0.17 -18.46
N ALA A 259 -12.31 -0.16 -19.64
CA ALA A 259 -13.75 -0.32 -19.76
C ALA A 259 -14.18 -1.78 -19.95
#